data_b4389887f88cae265708cb9715edbe42
#
_entry.id   b4389887f88cae265708cb9715edbe42
#
_cell.length_a   1.000
_cell.length_b   1.000
_cell.length_c   1.000
_cell.angle_alpha   90.00
_cell.angle_beta   90.00
_cell.angle_gamma   90.00
#
_symmetry.space_group_name_H-M   'P 1'
#
loop_
_entity.id
_entity.type
_entity.pdbx_description
1 polymer ?
#
loop_
_entity_poly.entity_id
_entity_poly.type
_entity_poly.pdbx_seq_one_letter_code
_entity_poly.pdbx_strand_id
1 'polypeptide(L)'
;MGQTTPEVAFTASSIILGVVNIAGDLINVWILRQGVFGMGVATSVGYIVQLLVVCYYLIRTNSYFRISPKYFSLRLLPEVCRKGSPSLVKRLAGTLRDVVTNHFNVLLALTSAAIAAKGIQSDLFQFIFCIPSGLGRTLVAMAAIYYSANDRKGLERLYTYALRVGAKISVVVGAAVFICAPLVTRLYTNDPETVSLTVFSIRWMSAALAFDTTIVLIQHYLQGTENRKRANVLSFCERLIVPVATAIILGMLYGSKGILASAAISKIILILGIFAADCIRCKGLPRYWYQVMFLPEDFGGDESDNMYEEIHNKEDVLRVSRATKDFCLDHHSSENTASLMMLFVEEMTINVIEYAEQAKKKGVYVDFRLFTNGEDLCFTMMDLSDHFDPPLFYELNQEDYPQKHIGISLVMKRAKEVRYFSALNSNNLIVHLDLERENSEEETSPA
;
A
#
# COMPACT_ATOMS: atom_id res chain seq x y z
N MET A 1 -18.36 8.08 23.49
CA MET A 1 -17.59 9.08 22.76
C MET A 1 -16.64 8.30 21.88
N GLY A 2 -16.86 8.32 20.55
CA GLY A 2 -16.08 7.52 19.61
C GLY A 2 -14.58 7.87 19.72
N GLN A 3 -13.75 6.85 19.90
CA GLN A 3 -12.30 7.01 19.81
C GLN A 3 -11.99 7.44 18.38
N THR A 4 -11.50 8.67 18.22
CA THR A 4 -10.98 9.12 16.92
C THR A 4 -9.73 8.32 16.59
N THR A 5 -9.79 7.51 15.54
CA THR A 5 -8.62 6.75 15.09
C THR A 5 -7.52 7.69 14.63
N PRO A 6 -6.23 7.30 14.70
CA PRO A 6 -5.10 8.10 14.19
C PRO A 6 -5.29 8.55 12.73
N GLU A 7 -5.97 7.76 11.92
CA GLU A 7 -6.29 8.05 10.52
C GLU A 7 -7.23 9.25 10.37
N VAL A 8 -8.25 9.35 11.23
CA VAL A 8 -9.19 10.47 11.24
C VAL A 8 -8.48 11.77 11.63
N ALA A 9 -7.58 11.71 12.62
CA ALA A 9 -6.81 12.88 13.04
C ALA A 9 -5.83 13.35 11.95
N PHE A 10 -5.17 12.42 11.26
CA PHE A 10 -4.29 12.74 10.15
C PHE A 10 -5.07 13.35 8.96
N THR A 11 -6.22 12.77 8.63
CA THR A 11 -7.10 13.28 7.57
C THR A 11 -7.61 14.68 7.90
N ALA A 12 -8.10 14.89 9.12
CA ALA A 12 -8.55 16.20 9.58
C ALA A 12 -7.43 17.24 9.56
N SER A 13 -6.22 16.89 10.00
CA SER A 13 -5.06 17.80 9.97
C SER A 13 -4.66 18.18 8.53
N SER A 14 -4.80 17.25 7.59
CA SER A 14 -4.51 17.51 6.17
C SER A 14 -5.56 18.42 5.52
N ILE A 15 -6.83 18.28 5.90
CA ILE A 15 -7.90 19.21 5.47
C ILE A 15 -7.63 20.62 6.03
N ILE A 16 -7.28 20.71 7.31
CA ILE A 16 -6.94 22.00 7.95
C ILE A 16 -5.75 22.67 7.24
N LEU A 17 -4.69 21.90 6.92
CA LEU A 17 -3.57 22.40 6.13
C LEU A 17 -4.05 23.02 4.81
N GLY A 18 -4.89 22.31 4.07
CA GLY A 18 -5.43 22.80 2.79
C GLY A 18 -6.23 24.10 2.95
N VAL A 19 -7.12 24.15 3.94
CA VAL A 19 -7.94 25.35 4.22
C VAL A 19 -7.07 26.55 4.62
N VAL A 20 -6.10 26.35 5.50
CA VAL A 20 -5.18 27.42 5.95
C VAL A 20 -4.31 27.91 4.80
N ASN A 21 -3.83 27.01 3.96
CA ASN A 21 -3.03 27.38 2.78
C ASN A 21 -3.84 28.21 1.80
N ILE A 22 -5.04 27.73 1.41
CA ILE A 22 -5.92 28.47 0.48
C ILE A 22 -6.31 29.85 1.06
N ALA A 23 -6.69 29.91 2.34
CA ALA A 23 -7.01 31.17 2.98
C ALA A 23 -5.82 32.13 3.00
N GLY A 24 -4.62 31.63 3.31
CA GLY A 24 -3.38 32.40 3.28
C GLY A 24 -3.03 32.93 1.89
N ASP A 25 -3.20 32.12 0.85
CA ASP A 25 -2.99 32.51 -0.54
C ASP A 25 -3.99 33.60 -0.97
N LEU A 26 -5.26 33.48 -0.61
CA LEU A 26 -6.28 34.51 -0.88
C LEU A 26 -5.96 35.83 -0.15
N ILE A 27 -5.56 35.77 1.12
CA ILE A 27 -5.12 36.93 1.88
C ILE A 27 -3.89 37.59 1.22
N ASN A 28 -2.92 36.76 0.77
CA ASN A 28 -1.75 37.27 0.07
C ASN A 28 -2.13 37.98 -1.24
N VAL A 29 -3.01 37.41 -2.06
CA VAL A 29 -3.37 37.95 -3.36
C VAL A 29 -4.18 39.25 -3.19
N TRP A 30 -5.14 39.29 -2.27
CA TRP A 30 -6.08 40.43 -2.16
C TRP A 30 -5.60 41.54 -1.24
N ILE A 31 -4.87 41.19 -0.16
CA ILE A 31 -4.52 42.12 0.93
C ILE A 31 -3.01 42.42 0.93
N LEU A 32 -2.17 41.38 1.07
CA LEU A 32 -0.74 41.57 1.30
C LEU A 32 0.07 41.83 0.03
N ARG A 33 -0.37 41.32 -1.11
CA ARG A 33 0.23 41.50 -2.45
C ARG A 33 1.76 41.20 -2.51
N GLN A 34 2.21 40.24 -1.70
CA GLN A 34 3.63 39.85 -1.61
C GLN A 34 4.06 38.87 -2.70
N GLY A 35 3.17 38.56 -3.66
CA GLY A 35 3.46 37.66 -4.76
C GLY A 35 3.84 36.24 -4.29
N VAL A 36 4.85 35.65 -4.94
CA VAL A 36 5.29 34.26 -4.68
C VAL A 36 5.83 34.08 -3.25
N PHE A 37 6.49 35.09 -2.69
CA PHE A 37 6.98 35.02 -1.31
C PHE A 37 5.85 34.83 -0.30
N GLY A 38 4.78 35.60 -0.44
CA GLY A 38 3.58 35.48 0.43
C GLY A 38 2.90 34.12 0.32
N MET A 39 2.86 33.50 -0.88
CA MET A 39 2.36 32.14 -1.06
C MET A 39 3.24 31.11 -0.32
N GLY A 40 4.58 31.26 -0.37
CA GLY A 40 5.50 30.42 0.39
C GLY A 40 5.30 30.52 1.91
N VAL A 41 5.02 31.75 2.41
CA VAL A 41 4.69 31.98 3.82
C VAL A 41 3.36 31.32 4.19
N ALA A 42 2.31 31.47 3.38
CA ALA A 42 1.00 30.84 3.59
C ALA A 42 1.12 29.30 3.70
N THR A 43 1.88 28.69 2.78
CA THR A 43 2.17 27.25 2.81
C THR A 43 2.90 26.85 4.09
N SER A 44 3.91 27.62 4.51
CA SER A 44 4.68 27.34 5.73
C SER A 44 3.82 27.41 6.99
N VAL A 45 2.95 28.43 7.09
CA VAL A 45 1.97 28.56 8.18
C VAL A 45 1.01 27.37 8.19
N GLY A 46 0.53 26.91 7.03
CA GLY A 46 -0.31 25.73 6.91
C GLY A 46 0.34 24.50 7.50
N TYR A 47 1.61 24.22 7.19
CA TYR A 47 2.35 23.09 7.77
C TYR A 47 2.56 23.21 9.28
N ILE A 48 2.80 24.43 9.80
CA ILE A 48 2.92 24.65 11.24
C ILE A 48 1.60 24.34 11.93
N VAL A 49 0.48 24.83 11.40
CA VAL A 49 -0.85 24.54 11.96
C VAL A 49 -1.15 23.04 11.92
N GLN A 50 -0.85 22.37 10.82
CA GLN A 50 -0.99 20.90 10.73
C GLN A 50 -0.19 20.18 11.81
N LEU A 51 1.06 20.57 12.01
CA LEU A 51 1.92 19.99 13.05
C LEU A 51 1.31 20.19 14.43
N LEU A 52 0.83 21.39 14.74
CA LEU A 52 0.21 21.69 16.04
C LEU A 52 -1.06 20.85 16.29
N VAL A 53 -1.89 20.65 15.26
CA VAL A 53 -3.09 19.79 15.34
C VAL A 53 -2.70 18.34 15.63
N VAL A 54 -1.70 17.80 14.93
CA VAL A 54 -1.21 16.43 15.16
C VAL A 54 -0.60 16.29 16.56
N CYS A 55 0.23 17.24 17.00
CA CYS A 55 0.80 17.23 18.34
C CYS A 55 -0.28 17.30 19.43
N TYR A 56 -1.28 18.16 19.26
CA TYR A 56 -2.41 18.26 20.19
C TYR A 56 -3.17 16.92 20.29
N TYR A 57 -3.41 16.28 19.15
CA TYR A 57 -4.05 14.96 19.12
C TYR A 57 -3.23 13.92 19.87
N LEU A 58 -1.92 13.82 19.59
CA LEU A 58 -1.01 12.85 20.23
C LEU A 58 -0.91 13.02 21.74
N ILE A 59 -0.98 14.28 22.23
CA ILE A 59 -0.89 14.58 23.66
C ILE A 59 -2.21 14.25 24.39
N ARG A 60 -3.36 14.51 23.74
CA ARG A 60 -4.67 14.44 24.38
C ARG A 60 -5.36 13.08 24.27
N THR A 61 -5.01 12.29 23.25
CA THR A 61 -5.57 10.97 23.03
C THR A 61 -4.64 9.92 23.64
N ASN A 62 -5.20 8.92 24.34
CA ASN A 62 -4.43 7.73 24.75
C ASN A 62 -4.05 6.92 23.50
N SER A 63 -3.17 7.47 22.70
CA SER A 63 -2.65 6.84 21.51
C SER A 63 -1.60 5.80 21.89
N TYR A 64 -1.57 4.68 21.13
CA TYR A 64 -0.49 3.69 21.20
C TYR A 64 0.90 4.32 20.93
N PHE A 65 0.94 5.48 20.28
CA PHE A 65 2.16 6.23 19.99
C PHE A 65 2.41 7.28 21.07
N ARG A 66 3.30 6.96 22.02
CA ARG A 66 3.78 7.94 23.02
C ARG A 66 5.13 8.49 22.57
N ILE A 67 5.18 9.78 22.27
CA ILE A 67 6.44 10.48 22.02
C ILE A 67 7.12 10.69 23.39
N SER A 68 8.17 9.95 23.65
CA SER A 68 8.99 10.13 24.85
C SER A 68 10.47 10.24 24.47
N PRO A 69 11.17 11.28 24.92
CA PRO A 69 12.62 11.43 24.67
C PRO A 69 13.44 10.25 25.20
N LYS A 70 12.92 9.51 26.20
CA LYS A 70 13.56 8.34 26.79
C LYS A 70 13.77 7.19 25.78
N TYR A 71 12.90 7.08 24.77
CA TYR A 71 12.97 6.04 23.76
C TYR A 71 13.66 6.50 22.47
N PHE A 72 14.17 7.73 22.44
CA PHE A 72 14.91 8.22 21.28
C PHE A 72 16.26 7.51 21.18
N SER A 73 16.48 6.81 20.07
CA SER A 73 17.73 6.08 19.80
C SER A 73 18.26 6.39 18.41
N LEU A 74 19.44 6.99 18.34
CA LEU A 74 20.14 7.22 17.08
C LEU A 74 20.50 5.91 16.35
N ARG A 75 20.55 4.78 17.06
CA ARG A 75 20.81 3.46 16.47
C ARG A 75 19.72 3.00 15.50
N LEU A 76 18.49 3.51 15.65
CA LEU A 76 17.38 3.21 14.75
C LEU A 76 17.40 4.05 13.47
N LEU A 77 18.16 5.13 13.44
CA LEU A 77 18.20 6.05 12.28
C LEU A 77 18.58 5.35 10.96
N PRO A 78 19.60 4.48 10.89
CA PRO A 78 19.93 3.76 9.66
C PRO A 78 18.79 2.86 9.17
N GLU A 79 18.06 2.25 10.08
CA GLU A 79 16.92 1.40 9.72
C GLU A 79 15.75 2.23 9.17
N VAL A 80 15.44 3.36 9.81
CA VAL A 80 14.42 4.31 9.34
C VAL A 80 14.79 4.85 7.95
N CYS A 81 16.05 5.27 7.77
CA CYS A 81 16.55 5.72 6.46
C CYS A 81 16.46 4.62 5.41
N ARG A 82 16.79 3.38 5.77
CA ARG A 82 16.70 2.23 4.88
C ARG A 82 15.26 1.93 4.48
N LYS A 83 14.31 2.00 5.41
CA LYS A 83 12.86 1.81 5.15
C LYS A 83 12.29 2.96 4.30
N GLY A 84 12.74 4.19 4.53
CA GLY A 84 12.30 5.38 3.79
C GLY A 84 12.98 5.59 2.43
N SER A 85 14.03 4.82 2.10
CA SER A 85 14.84 5.02 0.90
C SER A 85 14.05 5.08 -0.42
N PRO A 86 13.02 4.26 -0.70
CA PRO A 86 12.29 4.34 -1.95
C PRO A 86 11.58 5.69 -2.15
N SER A 87 11.03 6.24 -1.10
CA SER A 87 10.36 7.55 -1.14
C SER A 87 11.35 8.69 -1.33
N LEU A 88 12.52 8.60 -0.68
CA LEU A 88 13.59 9.58 -0.84
C LEU A 88 14.15 9.57 -2.27
N VAL A 89 14.47 8.39 -2.79
CA VAL A 89 14.98 8.21 -4.18
C VAL A 89 13.96 8.78 -5.18
N LYS A 90 12.68 8.47 -5.01
CA LYS A 90 11.59 8.97 -5.87
C LYS A 90 11.53 10.49 -5.87
N ARG A 91 11.66 11.13 -4.70
CA ARG A 91 11.60 12.60 -4.57
C ARG A 91 12.84 13.28 -5.15
N LEU A 92 14.04 12.79 -4.82
CA LEU A 92 15.29 13.33 -5.35
C LEU A 92 15.39 13.18 -6.88
N ALA A 93 15.03 12.01 -7.41
CA ALA A 93 15.00 11.77 -8.85
C ALA A 93 14.00 12.70 -9.56
N GLY A 94 12.83 12.98 -8.95
CA GLY A 94 11.88 13.94 -9.47
C GLY A 94 12.44 15.36 -9.53
N THR A 95 13.04 15.84 -8.45
CA THR A 95 13.67 17.17 -8.40
C THR A 95 14.80 17.30 -9.43
N LEU A 96 15.67 16.28 -9.52
CA LEU A 96 16.76 16.28 -10.50
C LEU A 96 16.24 16.29 -11.95
N ARG A 97 15.19 15.51 -12.23
CA ARG A 97 14.48 15.55 -13.52
C ARG A 97 14.01 16.97 -13.85
N ASP A 98 13.38 17.65 -12.90
CA ASP A 98 12.80 18.98 -13.14
C ASP A 98 13.90 20.00 -13.43
N VAL A 99 15.01 19.95 -12.70
CA VAL A 99 16.20 20.79 -12.95
C VAL A 99 16.76 20.54 -14.36
N VAL A 100 17.02 19.28 -14.70
CA VAL A 100 17.58 18.90 -16.01
C VAL A 100 16.62 19.27 -17.15
N THR A 101 15.32 18.98 -16.99
CA THR A 101 14.33 19.26 -18.03
C THR A 101 14.14 20.76 -18.22
N ASN A 102 14.13 21.55 -17.14
CA ASN A 102 14.01 23.00 -17.25
C ASN A 102 15.24 23.62 -17.93
N HIS A 103 16.43 23.16 -17.58
CA HIS A 103 17.67 23.59 -18.28
C HIS A 103 17.60 23.26 -19.77
N PHE A 104 17.15 22.05 -20.12
CA PHE A 104 17.01 21.61 -21.50
C PHE A 104 15.93 22.38 -22.28
N ASN A 105 14.82 22.75 -21.62
CA ASN A 105 13.78 23.60 -22.21
C ASN A 105 14.35 24.98 -22.62
N VAL A 106 15.25 25.54 -21.82
CA VAL A 106 15.94 26.82 -22.15
C VAL A 106 16.87 26.62 -23.33
N LEU A 107 17.65 25.54 -23.36
CA LEU A 107 18.57 25.23 -24.47
C LEU A 107 17.85 25.05 -25.81
N LEU A 108 16.64 24.48 -25.81
CA LEU A 108 15.80 24.30 -27.01
C LEU A 108 14.99 25.52 -27.37
N ALA A 109 15.14 26.63 -26.65
CA ALA A 109 14.37 27.87 -26.85
C ALA A 109 12.86 27.61 -27.02
N LEU A 110 12.29 26.82 -26.10
CA LEU A 110 10.85 26.54 -26.13
C LEU A 110 10.04 27.82 -26.05
N THR A 111 8.92 27.85 -26.81
CA THR A 111 7.98 28.96 -26.73
C THR A 111 7.36 29.06 -25.33
N SER A 112 7.02 30.29 -24.92
CA SER A 112 6.29 30.52 -23.66
C SER A 112 4.97 29.72 -23.59
N ALA A 113 4.31 29.54 -24.74
CA ALA A 113 3.12 28.71 -24.89
C ALA A 113 3.37 27.22 -24.55
N ALA A 114 4.52 26.67 -24.97
CA ALA A 114 4.87 25.28 -24.65
C ALA A 114 5.20 25.07 -23.17
N ILE A 115 5.85 26.04 -22.54
CA ILE A 115 6.14 26.02 -21.09
C ILE A 115 4.83 26.12 -20.30
N ALA A 116 3.93 27.02 -20.68
CA ALA A 116 2.61 27.14 -20.06
C ALA A 116 1.77 25.86 -20.22
N ALA A 117 1.77 25.26 -21.43
CA ALA A 117 1.07 24.00 -21.70
C ALA A 117 1.57 22.87 -20.81
N LYS A 118 2.88 22.75 -20.59
CA LYS A 118 3.49 21.76 -19.68
C LYS A 118 3.08 22.00 -18.23
N GLY A 119 3.02 23.27 -17.79
CA GLY A 119 2.56 23.64 -16.45
C GLY A 119 1.10 23.20 -16.22
N ILE A 120 0.20 23.58 -17.10
CA ILE A 120 -1.24 23.20 -17.03
C ILE A 120 -1.41 21.67 -17.02
N GLN A 121 -0.68 20.96 -17.89
CA GLN A 121 -0.67 19.49 -17.89
C GLN A 121 -0.26 18.94 -16.53
N SER A 122 0.85 19.44 -15.96
CA SER A 122 1.38 18.96 -14.69
C SER A 122 0.39 19.17 -13.54
N ASP A 123 -0.24 20.33 -13.47
CA ASP A 123 -1.22 20.66 -12.44
C ASP A 123 -2.44 19.75 -12.53
N LEU A 124 -3.01 19.57 -13.72
CA LEU A 124 -4.15 18.68 -13.94
C LEU A 124 -3.84 17.25 -13.54
N PHE A 125 -2.70 16.72 -13.98
CA PHE A 125 -2.34 15.34 -13.68
C PHE A 125 -1.92 15.12 -12.25
N GLN A 126 -1.51 16.13 -11.50
CA GLN A 126 -1.29 16.05 -10.07
C GLN A 126 -2.58 15.69 -9.31
N PHE A 127 -3.72 16.27 -9.70
CA PHE A 127 -5.03 15.89 -9.14
C PHE A 127 -5.44 14.47 -9.56
N ILE A 128 -5.31 14.13 -10.84
CA ILE A 128 -5.66 12.81 -11.35
C ILE A 128 -4.81 11.72 -10.68
N PHE A 129 -3.56 12.00 -10.38
CA PHE A 129 -2.61 11.09 -9.74
C PHE A 129 -3.00 10.71 -8.30
N CYS A 130 -3.92 11.45 -7.65
CA CYS A 130 -4.45 11.05 -6.35
C CYS A 130 -5.11 9.67 -6.39
N ILE A 131 -5.75 9.28 -7.50
CA ILE A 131 -6.43 7.98 -7.66
C ILE A 131 -5.43 6.81 -7.64
N PRO A 132 -4.45 6.73 -8.57
CA PRO A 132 -3.45 5.65 -8.53
C PRO A 132 -2.61 5.67 -7.25
N SER A 133 -2.34 6.84 -6.67
CA SER A 133 -1.61 6.95 -5.40
C SER A 133 -2.40 6.39 -4.23
N GLY A 134 -3.72 6.61 -4.18
CA GLY A 134 -4.61 6.01 -3.17
C GLY A 134 -4.62 4.48 -3.27
N LEU A 135 -4.88 3.95 -4.46
CA LEU A 135 -4.84 2.50 -4.73
C LEU A 135 -3.48 1.89 -4.36
N GLY A 136 -2.39 2.58 -4.69
CA GLY A 136 -1.04 2.13 -4.36
C GLY A 136 -0.78 2.05 -2.87
N ARG A 137 -1.21 3.03 -2.07
CA ARG A 137 -1.05 3.00 -0.60
C ARG A 137 -1.80 1.84 0.04
N THR A 138 -3.02 1.58 -0.41
CA THR A 138 -3.80 0.39 0.00
C THR A 138 -3.04 -0.89 -0.35
N LEU A 139 -2.52 -0.97 -1.56
CA LEU A 139 -1.76 -2.14 -2.02
C LEU A 139 -0.49 -2.39 -1.19
N VAL A 140 0.25 -1.36 -0.77
CA VAL A 140 1.43 -1.52 0.12
C VAL A 140 1.04 -2.20 1.42
N ALA A 141 -0.02 -1.70 2.09
CA ALA A 141 -0.43 -2.23 3.38
C ALA A 141 -0.86 -3.69 3.28
N MET A 142 -1.76 -4.01 2.32
CA MET A 142 -2.25 -5.37 2.12
C MET A 142 -1.16 -6.33 1.63
N ALA A 143 -0.28 -5.87 0.71
CA ALA A 143 0.82 -6.70 0.23
C ALA A 143 1.82 -7.04 1.36
N ALA A 144 2.08 -6.10 2.28
CA ALA A 144 2.93 -6.36 3.44
C ALA A 144 2.33 -7.44 4.36
N ILE A 145 1.01 -7.44 4.53
CA ILE A 145 0.28 -8.44 5.30
C ILE A 145 0.46 -9.83 4.69
N TYR A 146 0.03 -10.02 3.45
CA TYR A 146 0.13 -11.31 2.76
C TYR A 146 1.58 -11.78 2.61
N TYR A 147 2.52 -10.84 2.40
CA TYR A 147 3.94 -11.17 2.33
C TYR A 147 4.50 -11.65 3.66
N SER A 148 4.16 -11.00 4.78
CA SER A 148 4.59 -11.43 6.11
C SER A 148 3.96 -12.76 6.56
N ALA A 149 2.75 -13.04 6.05
CA ALA A 149 2.05 -14.31 6.26
C ALA A 149 2.52 -15.44 5.32
N ASN A 150 3.49 -15.17 4.46
CA ASN A 150 3.93 -16.10 3.41
C ASN A 150 2.77 -16.63 2.54
N ASP A 151 1.76 -15.77 2.29
CA ASP A 151 0.55 -16.13 1.55
C ASP A 151 0.67 -15.77 0.07
N ARG A 152 1.07 -16.75 -0.73
CA ARG A 152 1.23 -16.61 -2.17
C ARG A 152 -0.10 -16.35 -2.89
N LYS A 153 -1.13 -17.15 -2.58
CA LYS A 153 -2.45 -17.03 -3.27
C LYS A 153 -3.14 -15.72 -2.96
N GLY A 154 -3.13 -15.29 -1.68
CA GLY A 154 -3.65 -14.01 -1.26
C GLY A 154 -2.94 -12.84 -1.95
N LEU A 155 -1.62 -12.90 -2.02
CA LEU A 155 -0.80 -11.90 -2.69
C LEU A 155 -1.06 -11.83 -4.20
N GLU A 156 -1.19 -12.98 -4.88
CA GLU A 156 -1.54 -13.07 -6.29
C GLU A 156 -2.93 -12.49 -6.60
N ARG A 157 -3.93 -12.85 -5.79
CA ARG A 157 -5.30 -12.31 -5.91
C ARG A 157 -5.31 -10.80 -5.72
N LEU A 158 -4.67 -10.31 -4.66
CA LEU A 158 -4.56 -8.88 -4.35
C LEU A 158 -3.92 -8.11 -5.50
N TYR A 159 -2.76 -8.55 -5.97
CA TYR A 159 -2.01 -7.87 -7.02
C TYR A 159 -2.77 -7.84 -8.35
N THR A 160 -3.34 -8.98 -8.74
CA THR A 160 -4.15 -9.10 -9.95
C THR A 160 -5.40 -8.21 -9.88
N TYR A 161 -6.07 -8.19 -8.73
CA TYR A 161 -7.23 -7.34 -8.50
C TYR A 161 -6.87 -5.86 -8.57
N ALA A 162 -5.79 -5.45 -7.90
CA ALA A 162 -5.31 -4.06 -7.93
C ALA A 162 -4.97 -3.60 -9.35
N LEU A 163 -4.28 -4.42 -10.13
CA LEU A 163 -3.97 -4.12 -11.54
C LEU A 163 -5.22 -3.99 -12.40
N ARG A 164 -6.19 -4.91 -12.26
CA ARG A 164 -7.45 -4.88 -13.03
C ARG A 164 -8.29 -3.66 -12.68
N VAL A 165 -8.46 -3.37 -11.41
CA VAL A 165 -9.25 -2.21 -10.93
C VAL A 165 -8.56 -0.92 -11.32
N GLY A 166 -7.24 -0.83 -11.07
CA GLY A 166 -6.44 0.33 -11.45
C GLY A 166 -6.50 0.63 -12.95
N ALA A 167 -6.37 -0.40 -13.79
CA ALA A 167 -6.48 -0.25 -15.24
C ALA A 167 -7.89 0.23 -15.66
N LYS A 168 -8.96 -0.39 -15.13
CA LYS A 168 -10.34 0.01 -15.44
C LYS A 168 -10.61 1.47 -15.07
N ILE A 169 -10.27 1.87 -13.84
CA ILE A 169 -10.45 3.25 -13.39
C ILE A 169 -9.65 4.21 -14.26
N SER A 170 -8.40 3.88 -14.57
CA SER A 170 -7.53 4.73 -15.37
C SER A 170 -8.00 4.88 -16.80
N VAL A 171 -8.57 3.84 -17.41
CA VAL A 171 -9.17 3.93 -18.75
C VAL A 171 -10.39 4.83 -18.73
N VAL A 172 -11.29 4.69 -17.75
CA VAL A 172 -12.48 5.53 -17.63
C VAL A 172 -12.12 7.00 -17.39
N VAL A 173 -11.23 7.26 -16.41
CA VAL A 173 -10.78 8.61 -16.10
C VAL A 173 -9.98 9.20 -17.27
N GLY A 174 -9.08 8.41 -17.87
CA GLY A 174 -8.31 8.82 -19.04
C GLY A 174 -9.20 9.19 -20.22
N ALA A 175 -10.24 8.40 -20.52
CA ALA A 175 -11.20 8.72 -21.57
C ALA A 175 -11.97 10.01 -21.26
N ALA A 176 -12.43 10.19 -20.04
CA ALA A 176 -13.12 11.41 -19.63
C ALA A 176 -12.22 12.65 -19.78
N VAL A 177 -10.97 12.58 -19.30
CA VAL A 177 -9.99 13.69 -19.40
C VAL A 177 -9.60 13.95 -20.87
N PHE A 178 -9.44 12.91 -21.68
CA PHE A 178 -9.15 13.03 -23.11
C PHE A 178 -10.24 13.80 -23.86
N ILE A 179 -11.50 13.48 -23.57
CA ILE A 179 -12.67 14.15 -24.17
C ILE A 179 -12.80 15.57 -23.67
N CYS A 180 -12.66 15.78 -22.34
CA CYS A 180 -12.81 17.08 -21.70
C CYS A 180 -11.58 17.99 -21.85
N ALA A 181 -10.48 17.54 -22.43
CA ALA A 181 -9.23 18.28 -22.55
C ALA A 181 -9.41 19.72 -23.09
N PRO A 182 -10.19 19.99 -24.17
CA PRO A 182 -10.40 21.35 -24.65
C PRO A 182 -11.15 22.24 -23.66
N LEU A 183 -12.13 21.69 -22.95
CA LEU A 183 -12.92 22.42 -21.96
C LEU A 183 -12.04 22.79 -20.75
N VAL A 184 -11.31 21.83 -20.21
CA VAL A 184 -10.42 22.04 -19.07
C VAL A 184 -9.33 23.06 -19.42
N THR A 185 -8.72 22.96 -20.61
CA THR A 185 -7.67 23.90 -21.03
C THR A 185 -8.18 25.34 -21.09
N ARG A 186 -9.41 25.58 -21.57
CA ARG A 186 -9.99 26.91 -21.65
C ARG A 186 -10.27 27.56 -20.30
N LEU A 187 -10.30 26.80 -19.22
CA LEU A 187 -10.37 27.35 -17.86
C LEU A 187 -9.06 28.02 -17.42
N TYR A 188 -7.93 27.62 -18.02
CA TYR A 188 -6.61 28.16 -17.69
C TYR A 188 -6.18 29.29 -18.64
N THR A 189 -6.50 29.19 -19.94
CA THR A 189 -6.04 30.14 -20.93
C THR A 189 -6.96 30.21 -22.16
N ASN A 190 -6.98 31.37 -22.80
CA ASN A 190 -7.67 31.60 -24.07
C ASN A 190 -6.69 31.80 -25.25
N ASP A 191 -5.38 31.77 -25.01
CA ASP A 191 -4.39 31.89 -26.07
C ASP A 191 -4.42 30.67 -26.99
N PRO A 192 -4.68 30.84 -28.31
CA PRO A 192 -4.93 29.71 -29.22
C PRO A 192 -3.75 28.73 -29.34
N GLU A 193 -2.51 29.23 -29.30
CA GLU A 193 -1.28 28.41 -29.38
C GLU A 193 -1.15 27.55 -28.13
N THR A 194 -1.27 28.17 -26.94
CA THR A 194 -1.21 27.48 -25.65
C THR A 194 -2.33 26.45 -25.52
N VAL A 195 -3.57 26.78 -25.94
CA VAL A 195 -4.70 25.83 -25.94
C VAL A 195 -4.40 24.62 -26.79
N SER A 196 -3.93 24.82 -28.03
CA SER A 196 -3.62 23.72 -28.94
C SER A 196 -2.56 22.77 -28.38
N LEU A 197 -1.46 23.31 -27.82
CA LEU A 197 -0.37 22.54 -27.22
C LEU A 197 -0.80 21.83 -25.94
N THR A 198 -1.60 22.50 -25.12
CA THR A 198 -2.12 21.90 -23.87
C THR A 198 -3.07 20.76 -24.14
N VAL A 199 -4.03 20.92 -25.05
CA VAL A 199 -4.95 19.84 -25.43
C VAL A 199 -4.19 18.64 -26.00
N PHE A 200 -3.20 18.89 -26.85
CA PHE A 200 -2.32 17.82 -27.35
C PHE A 200 -1.62 17.07 -26.20
N SER A 201 -1.02 17.80 -25.30
CA SER A 201 -0.30 17.27 -24.13
C SER A 201 -1.20 16.47 -23.20
N ILE A 202 -2.37 17.00 -22.84
CA ILE A 202 -3.35 16.34 -21.98
C ILE A 202 -3.83 15.03 -22.63
N ARG A 203 -4.13 15.02 -23.92
CA ARG A 203 -4.58 13.82 -24.63
C ARG A 203 -3.54 12.71 -24.63
N TRP A 204 -2.28 13.04 -24.89
CA TRP A 204 -1.18 12.05 -24.80
C TRP A 204 -1.06 11.45 -23.41
N MET A 205 -1.08 12.29 -22.38
CA MET A 205 -0.95 11.81 -21.00
C MET A 205 -2.18 11.01 -20.56
N SER A 206 -3.39 11.40 -21.01
CA SER A 206 -4.63 10.65 -20.73
C SER A 206 -4.59 9.25 -21.34
N ALA A 207 -4.08 9.10 -22.56
CA ALA A 207 -3.89 7.81 -23.21
C ALA A 207 -2.86 6.92 -22.48
N ALA A 208 -1.88 7.53 -21.82
CA ALA A 208 -0.85 6.82 -21.07
C ALA A 208 -1.23 6.56 -19.60
N LEU A 209 -2.37 7.05 -19.12
CA LEU A 209 -2.75 6.98 -17.69
C LEU A 209 -2.81 5.56 -17.14
N ALA A 210 -3.28 4.58 -17.93
CA ALA A 210 -3.31 3.18 -17.51
C ALA A 210 -1.90 2.60 -17.31
N PHE A 211 -0.94 2.96 -18.17
CA PHE A 211 0.46 2.56 -18.00
C PHE A 211 1.09 3.21 -16.77
N ASP A 212 0.82 4.51 -16.54
CA ASP A 212 1.30 5.22 -15.35
C ASP A 212 0.76 4.57 -14.06
N THR A 213 -0.55 4.29 -14.01
CA THR A 213 -1.17 3.59 -12.87
C THR A 213 -0.54 2.22 -12.64
N THR A 214 -0.30 1.44 -13.69
CA THR A 214 0.34 0.14 -13.57
C THR A 214 1.75 0.25 -12.97
N ILE A 215 2.56 1.22 -13.40
CA ILE A 215 3.89 1.47 -12.84
C ILE A 215 3.81 1.83 -11.36
N VAL A 216 2.85 2.69 -10.98
CA VAL A 216 2.61 3.07 -9.58
C VAL A 216 2.26 1.86 -8.74
N LEU A 217 1.36 0.99 -9.21
CA LEU A 217 0.97 -0.22 -8.50
C LEU A 217 2.13 -1.20 -8.35
N ILE A 218 2.94 -1.41 -9.40
CA ILE A 218 4.17 -2.23 -9.32
C ILE A 218 5.13 -1.68 -8.26
N GLN A 219 5.37 -0.36 -8.24
CA GLN A 219 6.25 0.26 -7.23
C GLN A 219 5.75 0.02 -5.82
N HIS A 220 4.45 0.22 -5.56
CA HIS A 220 3.86 0.04 -4.25
C HIS A 220 3.84 -1.44 -3.84
N TYR A 221 3.56 -2.34 -4.77
CA TYR A 221 3.70 -3.78 -4.54
C TYR A 221 5.12 -4.16 -4.10
N LEU A 222 6.15 -3.70 -4.83
CA LEU A 222 7.55 -3.94 -4.48
C LEU A 222 7.95 -3.33 -3.12
N GLN A 223 7.30 -2.24 -2.69
CA GLN A 223 7.47 -1.67 -1.35
C GLN A 223 6.84 -2.56 -0.28
N GLY A 224 5.63 -3.05 -0.51
CA GLY A 224 4.91 -3.94 0.41
C GLY A 224 5.59 -5.30 0.59
N THR A 225 6.18 -5.85 -0.48
CA THR A 225 6.93 -7.11 -0.46
C THR A 225 8.41 -6.92 -0.08
N GLU A 226 8.77 -5.80 0.53
CA GLU A 226 10.13 -5.46 0.97
C GLU A 226 11.23 -5.51 -0.11
N ASN A 227 10.87 -5.58 -1.38
CA ASN A 227 11.81 -5.62 -2.51
C ASN A 227 12.36 -4.23 -2.85
N ARG A 228 13.01 -3.60 -1.87
CA ARG A 228 13.45 -2.19 -1.89
C ARG A 228 14.42 -1.88 -3.01
N LYS A 229 15.33 -2.81 -3.35
CA LYS A 229 16.31 -2.57 -4.43
C LYS A 229 15.59 -2.34 -5.76
N ARG A 230 14.63 -3.22 -6.10
CA ARG A 230 13.85 -3.08 -7.34
C ARG A 230 12.92 -1.88 -7.31
N ALA A 231 12.28 -1.61 -6.17
CA ALA A 231 11.46 -0.41 -6.00
C ALA A 231 12.27 0.87 -6.23
N ASN A 232 13.50 0.95 -5.73
CA ASN A 232 14.39 2.09 -5.91
C ASN A 232 14.83 2.24 -7.38
N VAL A 233 15.27 1.14 -8.01
CA VAL A 233 15.67 1.16 -9.44
C VAL A 233 14.51 1.59 -10.31
N LEU A 234 13.32 1.00 -10.11
CA LEU A 234 12.12 1.36 -10.86
C LEU A 234 11.73 2.83 -10.65
N SER A 235 11.80 3.33 -9.41
CA SER A 235 11.52 4.73 -9.09
C SER A 235 12.53 5.68 -9.76
N PHE A 236 13.79 5.31 -9.80
CA PHE A 236 14.82 6.11 -10.46
C PHE A 236 14.64 6.12 -11.97
N CYS A 237 14.39 4.98 -12.59
CA CYS A 237 14.07 4.89 -14.01
C CYS A 237 12.81 5.68 -14.39
N GLU A 238 11.74 5.54 -13.58
CA GLU A 238 10.45 6.20 -13.82
C GLU A 238 10.52 7.71 -13.66
N ARG A 239 11.27 8.19 -12.67
CA ARG A 239 11.29 9.62 -12.34
C ARG A 239 12.39 10.41 -13.04
N LEU A 240 13.48 9.79 -13.45
CA LEU A 240 14.64 10.49 -13.99
C LEU A 240 15.07 9.95 -15.36
N ILE A 241 15.55 8.70 -15.44
CA ILE A 241 16.27 8.21 -16.62
C ILE A 241 15.37 8.24 -17.85
N VAL A 242 14.24 7.54 -17.81
CA VAL A 242 13.37 7.36 -18.98
C VAL A 242 12.70 8.67 -19.40
N PRO A 243 12.10 9.48 -18.48
CA PRO A 243 11.51 10.77 -18.88
C PRO A 243 12.53 11.77 -19.43
N VAL A 244 13.74 11.85 -18.87
CA VAL A 244 14.77 12.76 -19.37
C VAL A 244 15.26 12.32 -20.75
N ALA A 245 15.58 11.04 -20.90
CA ALA A 245 16.03 10.51 -22.20
C ALA A 245 14.97 10.72 -23.30
N THR A 246 13.70 10.41 -23.01
CA THR A 246 12.61 10.61 -23.97
C THR A 246 12.37 12.09 -24.26
N ALA A 247 12.45 12.97 -23.26
CA ALA A 247 12.31 14.42 -23.47
C ALA A 247 13.41 14.97 -24.37
N ILE A 248 14.67 14.56 -24.18
CA ILE A 248 15.80 14.97 -25.00
C ILE A 248 15.63 14.46 -26.43
N ILE A 249 15.40 13.16 -26.61
CA ILE A 249 15.30 12.55 -27.95
C ILE A 249 14.12 13.14 -28.72
N LEU A 250 12.92 13.14 -28.13
CA LEU A 250 11.72 13.64 -28.78
C LEU A 250 11.73 15.15 -28.95
N GLY A 251 12.37 15.88 -28.01
CA GLY A 251 12.54 17.31 -28.11
C GLY A 251 13.43 17.71 -29.27
N MET A 252 14.53 16.96 -29.52
CA MET A 252 15.39 17.17 -30.68
C MET A 252 14.70 16.84 -32.01
N LEU A 253 13.83 15.80 -32.03
CA LEU A 253 13.16 15.36 -33.26
C LEU A 253 11.93 16.16 -33.61
N TYR A 254 11.13 16.55 -32.62
CA TYR A 254 9.78 17.11 -32.81
C TYR A 254 9.56 18.44 -32.08
N GLY A 255 10.62 19.03 -31.48
CA GLY A 255 10.54 20.31 -30.78
C GLY A 255 9.56 20.28 -29.60
N SER A 256 8.78 21.35 -29.44
CA SER A 256 7.84 21.51 -28.32
C SER A 256 6.82 20.37 -28.21
N LYS A 257 6.29 19.88 -29.33
CA LYS A 257 5.34 18.73 -29.33
C LYS A 257 6.00 17.45 -28.84
N GLY A 258 7.27 17.21 -29.20
CA GLY A 258 8.03 16.07 -28.73
C GLY A 258 8.21 16.07 -27.21
N ILE A 259 8.56 17.22 -26.63
CA ILE A 259 8.70 17.37 -25.18
C ILE A 259 7.37 17.15 -24.45
N LEU A 260 6.28 17.70 -24.97
CA LEU A 260 4.96 17.53 -24.39
C LEU A 260 4.45 16.08 -24.42
N ALA A 261 4.76 15.33 -25.50
CA ALA A 261 4.43 13.92 -25.61
C ALA A 261 5.36 13.00 -24.81
N SER A 262 6.59 13.44 -24.49
CA SER A 262 7.62 12.61 -23.85
C SER A 262 7.20 12.02 -22.53
N ALA A 263 6.41 12.75 -21.73
CA ALA A 263 5.89 12.30 -20.44
C ALA A 263 5.02 11.04 -20.59
N ALA A 264 4.17 10.99 -21.60
CA ALA A 264 3.32 9.85 -21.91
C ALA A 264 4.12 8.67 -22.50
N ILE A 265 4.98 8.97 -23.47
CA ILE A 265 5.80 7.96 -24.17
C ILE A 265 6.76 7.29 -23.20
N SER A 266 7.32 8.04 -22.23
CA SER A 266 8.18 7.48 -21.20
C SER A 266 7.51 6.37 -20.37
N LYS A 267 6.20 6.46 -20.11
CA LYS A 267 5.46 5.44 -19.38
C LYS A 267 5.31 4.14 -20.19
N ILE A 268 5.05 4.27 -21.48
CA ILE A 268 4.97 3.13 -22.39
C ILE A 268 6.34 2.44 -22.49
N ILE A 269 7.40 3.20 -22.71
CA ILE A 269 8.78 2.66 -22.79
C ILE A 269 9.14 1.94 -21.48
N LEU A 270 8.77 2.50 -20.34
CA LEU A 270 9.07 1.89 -19.04
C LEU A 270 8.35 0.56 -18.84
N ILE A 271 7.07 0.44 -19.20
CA ILE A 271 6.33 -0.83 -19.13
C ILE A 271 6.96 -1.87 -20.06
N LEU A 272 7.29 -1.48 -21.27
CA LEU A 272 8.00 -2.38 -22.21
C LEU A 272 9.36 -2.80 -21.66
N GLY A 273 10.08 -1.88 -21.02
CA GLY A 273 11.34 -2.17 -20.35
C GLY A 273 11.22 -3.14 -19.18
N ILE A 274 10.18 -2.98 -18.34
CA ILE A 274 9.88 -3.92 -17.24
C ILE A 274 9.59 -5.31 -17.82
N PHE A 275 8.72 -5.39 -18.82
CA PHE A 275 8.37 -6.66 -19.46
C PHE A 275 9.59 -7.33 -20.12
N ALA A 276 10.43 -6.56 -20.82
CA ALA A 276 11.67 -7.08 -21.41
C ALA A 276 12.65 -7.58 -20.32
N ALA A 277 12.79 -6.86 -19.21
CA ALA A 277 13.62 -7.30 -18.08
C ALA A 277 13.12 -8.60 -17.47
N ASP A 278 11.79 -8.79 -17.36
CA ASP A 278 11.19 -10.03 -16.88
C ASP A 278 11.41 -11.19 -17.86
N CYS A 279 11.27 -10.96 -19.17
CA CYS A 279 11.58 -11.95 -20.19
C CYS A 279 13.06 -12.38 -20.15
N ILE A 280 13.99 -11.46 -19.98
CA ILE A 280 15.44 -11.75 -19.87
C ILE A 280 15.69 -12.61 -18.62
N ARG A 281 15.10 -12.22 -17.48
CA ARG A 281 15.25 -12.94 -16.22
C ARG A 281 14.73 -14.35 -16.27
N CYS A 282 13.56 -14.55 -16.90
CA CYS A 282 12.92 -15.85 -17.05
C CYS A 282 13.51 -16.69 -18.21
N LYS A 283 14.50 -16.15 -18.95
CA LYS A 283 15.05 -16.77 -20.18
C LYS A 283 13.95 -17.13 -21.19
N GLY A 284 12.89 -16.35 -21.25
CA GLY A 284 11.72 -16.54 -22.10
C GLY A 284 10.52 -15.77 -21.57
N LEU A 285 9.33 -16.08 -22.12
CA LEU A 285 8.09 -15.47 -21.59
C LEU A 285 7.78 -16.00 -20.18
N PRO A 286 7.44 -15.14 -19.21
CA PRO A 286 7.03 -15.57 -17.89
C PRO A 286 5.84 -16.53 -17.98
N ARG A 287 5.94 -17.71 -17.40
CA ARG A 287 4.87 -18.74 -17.42
C ARG A 287 4.00 -18.70 -16.17
N TYR A 288 4.54 -18.25 -15.06
CA TYR A 288 3.89 -18.24 -13.77
C TYR A 288 3.83 -16.84 -13.18
N TRP A 289 2.77 -16.53 -12.43
CA TRP A 289 2.58 -15.23 -11.78
C TRP A 289 3.70 -14.86 -10.82
N TYR A 290 4.24 -15.81 -10.04
CA TYR A 290 5.32 -15.51 -9.10
C TYR A 290 6.57 -14.95 -9.78
N GLN A 291 6.81 -15.32 -11.03
CA GLN A 291 7.92 -14.80 -11.81
C GLN A 291 7.75 -13.29 -12.09
N VAL A 292 6.53 -12.87 -12.42
CA VAL A 292 6.20 -11.44 -12.65
C VAL A 292 6.16 -10.67 -11.32
N MET A 293 5.75 -11.33 -10.25
CA MET A 293 5.65 -10.77 -8.91
C MET A 293 6.98 -10.67 -8.18
N PHE A 294 8.05 -11.19 -8.76
CA PHE A 294 9.39 -11.22 -8.14
C PHE A 294 9.45 -11.98 -6.80
N LEU A 295 8.60 -12.96 -6.62
CA LEU A 295 8.62 -13.85 -5.46
C LEU A 295 9.62 -14.99 -5.67
N PRO A 296 10.24 -15.52 -4.60
CA PRO A 296 10.97 -16.80 -4.64
C PRO A 296 10.06 -17.93 -5.11
N GLU A 297 10.63 -18.98 -5.67
CA GLU A 297 9.87 -20.12 -6.18
C GLU A 297 9.21 -20.91 -5.03
N ASP A 298 9.88 -20.96 -3.90
CA ASP A 298 9.47 -21.60 -2.66
C ASP A 298 8.55 -20.73 -1.77
N PHE A 299 8.30 -19.47 -2.17
CA PHE A 299 7.41 -18.57 -1.41
C PHE A 299 5.99 -19.12 -1.37
N GLY A 300 5.45 -19.29 -0.17
CA GLY A 300 4.09 -19.76 0.07
C GLY A 300 3.95 -21.29 0.15
N GLY A 301 5.06 -22.05 0.01
CA GLY A 301 5.04 -23.51 0.02
C GLY A 301 4.26 -24.15 -1.14
N ASP A 302 4.09 -25.46 -1.07
CA ASP A 302 3.30 -26.21 -2.05
C ASP A 302 1.79 -26.08 -1.77
N GLU A 303 0.94 -26.41 -2.74
CA GLU A 303 -0.51 -26.36 -2.55
C GLU A 303 -1.00 -27.36 -1.50
N SER A 304 -0.34 -28.50 -1.37
CA SER A 304 -0.62 -29.52 -0.34
C SER A 304 -0.39 -29.01 1.08
N ASP A 305 0.54 -28.09 1.26
CA ASP A 305 0.93 -27.54 2.56
C ASP A 305 0.06 -26.33 2.97
N ASN A 306 -0.97 -26.03 2.19
CA ASN A 306 -1.84 -24.89 2.39
C ASN A 306 -3.32 -25.30 2.39
N MET A 307 -4.05 -24.86 3.39
CA MET A 307 -5.50 -24.93 3.48
C MET A 307 -6.07 -23.51 3.46
N TYR A 308 -6.96 -23.22 2.51
CA TYR A 308 -7.65 -21.92 2.38
C TYR A 308 -9.15 -22.13 2.46
N GLU A 309 -9.82 -21.40 3.35
CA GLU A 309 -11.25 -21.48 3.55
C GLU A 309 -11.85 -20.09 3.81
N GLU A 310 -13.07 -19.88 3.31
CA GLU A 310 -13.91 -18.73 3.68
C GLU A 310 -15.04 -19.19 4.58
N ILE A 311 -15.24 -18.54 5.72
CA ILE A 311 -16.20 -18.90 6.76
C ILE A 311 -17.26 -17.81 6.80
N HIS A 312 -18.50 -18.17 6.45
CA HIS A 312 -19.63 -17.23 6.37
C HIS A 312 -20.70 -17.46 7.46
N ASN A 313 -20.74 -18.65 8.05
CA ASN A 313 -21.78 -19.07 9.00
C ASN A 313 -21.25 -20.12 9.97
N LYS A 314 -22.06 -20.47 10.98
CA LYS A 314 -21.69 -21.46 12.02
C LYS A 314 -21.45 -22.87 11.49
N GLU A 315 -22.10 -23.26 10.39
CA GLU A 315 -21.87 -24.57 9.77
C GLU A 315 -20.49 -24.62 9.14
N ASP A 316 -20.05 -23.53 8.50
CA ASP A 316 -18.69 -23.41 7.98
C ASP A 316 -17.66 -23.46 9.10
N VAL A 317 -17.90 -22.82 10.26
CA VAL A 317 -17.00 -22.89 11.42
C VAL A 317 -16.75 -24.35 11.81
N LEU A 318 -17.80 -25.16 11.98
CA LEU A 318 -17.67 -26.57 12.35
C LEU A 318 -16.99 -27.42 11.27
N ARG A 319 -17.23 -27.11 10.00
CA ARG A 319 -16.59 -27.79 8.87
C ARG A 319 -15.10 -27.47 8.83
N VAL A 320 -14.74 -26.20 8.91
CA VAL A 320 -13.35 -25.74 8.81
C VAL A 320 -12.54 -26.13 10.03
N SER A 321 -13.09 -26.08 11.23
CA SER A 321 -12.39 -26.53 12.45
C SER A 321 -12.03 -28.01 12.39
N ARG A 322 -12.93 -28.87 11.88
CA ARG A 322 -12.62 -30.31 11.68
C ARG A 322 -11.57 -30.51 10.58
N ALA A 323 -11.73 -29.83 9.44
CA ALA A 323 -10.74 -29.89 8.36
C ALA A 323 -9.37 -29.39 8.82
N THR A 324 -9.29 -28.43 9.75
CA THR A 324 -8.04 -28.00 10.40
C THR A 324 -7.40 -29.13 11.17
N LYS A 325 -8.17 -29.92 11.93
CA LYS A 325 -7.63 -31.09 12.65
C LYS A 325 -7.07 -32.11 11.67
N ASP A 326 -7.82 -32.46 10.63
CA ASP A 326 -7.41 -33.42 9.62
C ASP A 326 -6.15 -32.96 8.90
N PHE A 327 -6.09 -31.67 8.49
CA PHE A 327 -4.89 -31.06 7.89
C PHE A 327 -3.66 -31.19 8.79
N CYS A 328 -3.79 -30.89 10.08
CA CYS A 328 -2.68 -31.00 11.03
C CYS A 328 -2.19 -32.46 11.16
N LEU A 329 -3.11 -33.44 11.22
CA LEU A 329 -2.75 -34.85 11.31
C LEU A 329 -2.09 -35.36 10.04
N ASP A 330 -2.56 -34.96 8.86
CA ASP A 330 -1.97 -35.30 7.56
C ASP A 330 -0.53 -34.78 7.43
N HIS A 331 -0.21 -33.67 8.11
CA HIS A 331 1.13 -33.08 8.16
C HIS A 331 1.93 -33.46 9.41
N HIS A 332 1.64 -34.62 9.98
CA HIS A 332 2.41 -35.24 11.10
C HIS A 332 2.41 -34.42 12.41
N SER A 333 1.45 -33.53 12.62
CA SER A 333 1.26 -32.91 13.93
C SER A 333 0.76 -33.92 14.96
N SER A 334 1.09 -33.69 16.23
CA SER A 334 0.52 -34.51 17.30
C SER A 334 -0.99 -34.35 17.40
N GLU A 335 -1.70 -35.36 17.94
CA GLU A 335 -3.16 -35.30 18.13
C GLU A 335 -3.56 -34.15 19.07
N ASN A 336 -2.72 -33.85 20.05
CA ASN A 336 -2.91 -32.71 20.95
C ASN A 336 -2.81 -31.37 20.22
N THR A 337 -1.81 -31.17 19.38
CA THR A 337 -1.65 -29.96 18.57
C THR A 337 -2.80 -29.82 17.56
N ALA A 338 -3.18 -30.90 16.88
CA ALA A 338 -4.28 -30.91 15.93
C ALA A 338 -5.62 -30.55 16.59
N SER A 339 -5.88 -31.12 17.79
CA SER A 339 -7.10 -30.81 18.57
C SER A 339 -7.09 -29.39 19.13
N LEU A 340 -5.92 -28.88 19.54
CA LEU A 340 -5.76 -27.50 19.98
C LEU A 340 -6.05 -26.51 18.86
N MET A 341 -5.52 -26.78 17.66
CA MET A 341 -5.77 -25.94 16.49
C MET A 341 -7.23 -25.97 16.06
N MET A 342 -7.87 -27.12 16.09
CA MET A 342 -9.31 -27.23 15.85
C MET A 342 -10.10 -26.32 16.80
N LEU A 343 -9.82 -26.41 18.11
CA LEU A 343 -10.49 -25.61 19.13
C LEU A 343 -10.22 -24.11 18.97
N PHE A 344 -8.99 -23.74 18.65
CA PHE A 344 -8.60 -22.36 18.44
C PHE A 344 -9.33 -21.73 17.24
N VAL A 345 -9.36 -22.45 16.11
CA VAL A 345 -10.06 -22.00 14.89
C VAL A 345 -11.56 -21.85 15.17
N GLU A 346 -12.16 -22.84 15.84
CA GLU A 346 -13.57 -22.78 16.21
C GLU A 346 -13.86 -21.56 17.08
N GLU A 347 -13.09 -21.35 18.14
CA GLU A 347 -13.30 -20.26 19.10
C GLU A 347 -13.09 -18.87 18.47
N MET A 348 -12.04 -18.71 17.66
CA MET A 348 -11.75 -17.44 16.99
C MET A 348 -12.80 -17.08 15.94
N THR A 349 -13.19 -18.05 15.13
CA THR A 349 -14.12 -17.78 14.01
C THR A 349 -15.56 -17.67 14.46
N ILE A 350 -15.99 -18.46 15.46
CA ILE A 350 -17.35 -18.36 16.00
C ILE A 350 -17.60 -16.99 16.61
N ASN A 351 -16.63 -16.43 17.33
CA ASN A 351 -16.73 -15.11 17.94
C ASN A 351 -17.01 -14.02 16.88
N VAL A 352 -16.33 -14.07 15.72
CA VAL A 352 -16.55 -13.11 14.62
C VAL A 352 -17.95 -13.28 14.02
N ILE A 353 -18.37 -14.52 13.77
CA ILE A 353 -19.67 -14.81 13.15
C ILE A 353 -20.83 -14.42 14.10
N GLU A 354 -20.74 -14.78 15.38
CA GLU A 354 -21.77 -14.41 16.37
C GLU A 354 -21.86 -12.89 16.57
N TYR A 355 -20.73 -12.21 16.62
CA TYR A 355 -20.73 -10.76 16.69
C TYR A 355 -21.39 -10.13 15.47
N ALA A 356 -21.09 -10.62 14.27
CA ALA A 356 -21.71 -10.15 13.03
C ALA A 356 -23.23 -10.38 13.02
N GLU A 357 -23.69 -11.54 13.48
CA GLU A 357 -25.12 -11.85 13.61
C GLU A 357 -25.83 -10.90 14.60
N GLN A 358 -25.25 -10.69 15.79
CA GLN A 358 -25.78 -9.78 16.81
C GLN A 358 -25.84 -8.32 16.33
N ALA A 359 -24.80 -7.87 15.65
CA ALA A 359 -24.73 -6.53 15.08
C ALA A 359 -25.56 -6.36 13.79
N LYS A 360 -26.19 -7.42 13.29
CA LYS A 360 -26.93 -7.47 12.01
C LYS A 360 -26.10 -6.96 10.82
N LYS A 361 -24.79 -7.16 10.87
CA LYS A 361 -23.86 -6.81 9.79
C LYS A 361 -23.97 -7.86 8.69
N LYS A 362 -24.28 -7.42 7.46
CA LYS A 362 -24.32 -8.30 6.29
C LYS A 362 -22.95 -8.36 5.62
N GLY A 363 -22.59 -9.56 5.11
CA GLY A 363 -21.36 -9.75 4.32
C GLY A 363 -20.08 -9.82 5.16
N VAL A 364 -20.19 -10.06 6.47
CA VAL A 364 -19.03 -10.41 7.29
C VAL A 364 -18.69 -11.86 7.03
N TYR A 365 -17.43 -12.11 6.72
CA TYR A 365 -16.84 -13.43 6.55
C TYR A 365 -15.44 -13.42 7.16
N VAL A 366 -14.94 -14.62 7.42
CA VAL A 366 -13.56 -14.83 7.86
C VAL A 366 -12.80 -15.51 6.72
N ASP A 367 -11.75 -14.86 6.26
CA ASP A 367 -10.77 -15.47 5.34
C ASP A 367 -9.71 -16.17 6.20
N PHE A 368 -9.62 -17.47 6.06
CA PHE A 368 -8.83 -18.38 6.88
C PHE A 368 -7.79 -19.09 6.04
N ARG A 369 -6.57 -19.14 6.54
CA ARG A 369 -5.52 -19.96 5.97
C ARG A 369 -4.73 -20.66 7.06
N LEU A 370 -4.46 -21.93 6.84
CA LEU A 370 -3.48 -22.71 7.59
C LEU A 370 -2.37 -23.15 6.64
N PHE A 371 -1.12 -22.99 7.06
CA PHE A 371 0.06 -23.31 6.27
C PHE A 371 1.10 -23.99 7.14
N THR A 372 1.80 -25.00 6.59
CA THR A 372 2.96 -25.62 7.23
C THR A 372 4.15 -25.64 6.29
N ASN A 373 5.35 -25.47 6.85
CA ASN A 373 6.62 -25.69 6.17
C ASN A 373 7.34 -26.97 6.66
N GLY A 374 6.62 -27.81 7.41
CA GLY A 374 7.15 -29.04 8.02
C GLY A 374 7.77 -28.85 9.41
N GLU A 375 8.15 -27.64 9.79
CA GLU A 375 8.68 -27.29 11.12
C GLU A 375 7.72 -26.41 11.91
N ASP A 376 7.09 -25.46 11.23
CA ASP A 376 6.16 -24.48 11.79
C ASP A 376 4.77 -24.60 11.17
N LEU A 377 3.76 -24.39 11.99
CA LEU A 377 2.38 -24.21 11.59
C LEU A 377 2.03 -22.73 11.67
N CYS A 378 1.64 -22.13 10.55
CA CYS A 378 1.24 -20.74 10.46
C CYS A 378 -0.27 -20.65 10.21
N PHE A 379 -0.96 -20.05 11.15
CA PHE A 379 -2.38 -19.71 11.06
C PHE A 379 -2.53 -18.24 10.69
N THR A 380 -3.38 -17.95 9.71
CA THR A 380 -3.76 -16.57 9.38
C THR A 380 -5.26 -16.45 9.29
N MET A 381 -5.79 -15.38 9.89
CA MET A 381 -7.20 -15.05 9.88
C MET A 381 -7.38 -13.57 9.55
N MET A 382 -8.25 -13.27 8.60
CA MET A 382 -8.66 -11.91 8.29
C MET A 382 -10.18 -11.81 8.37
N ASP A 383 -10.68 -10.79 9.06
CA ASP A 383 -12.10 -10.50 9.17
C ASP A 383 -12.41 -8.99 9.06
N LEU A 384 -13.68 -8.66 8.81
CA LEU A 384 -14.19 -7.30 8.69
C LEU A 384 -15.07 -6.89 9.88
N SER A 385 -14.91 -7.54 11.03
CA SER A 385 -15.64 -7.20 12.26
C SER A 385 -15.11 -5.92 12.90
N ASP A 386 -15.73 -5.51 14.01
CA ASP A 386 -15.16 -4.42 14.81
C ASP A 386 -13.84 -4.86 15.44
N HIS A 387 -12.99 -3.88 15.72
CA HIS A 387 -11.65 -4.12 16.22
C HIS A 387 -11.66 -4.94 17.52
N PHE A 388 -11.09 -6.13 17.46
CA PHE A 388 -10.85 -7.00 18.59
C PHE A 388 -9.41 -7.51 18.52
N ASP A 389 -8.60 -7.20 19.51
CA ASP A 389 -7.19 -7.57 19.63
C ASP A 389 -7.05 -8.77 20.58
N PRO A 390 -6.94 -10.02 20.06
CA PRO A 390 -6.86 -11.20 20.90
C PRO A 390 -5.63 -11.24 21.80
N PRO A 391 -4.42 -10.88 21.35
CA PRO A 391 -3.24 -10.75 22.21
C PRO A 391 -3.45 -9.80 23.39
N LEU A 392 -3.93 -8.58 23.11
CA LEU A 392 -4.18 -7.59 24.16
C LEU A 392 -5.28 -8.03 25.11
N PHE A 393 -6.34 -8.64 24.57
CA PHE A 393 -7.43 -9.18 25.38
C PHE A 393 -6.93 -10.29 26.33
N TYR A 394 -6.04 -11.16 25.83
CA TYR A 394 -5.40 -12.20 26.64
C TYR A 394 -4.54 -11.60 27.76
N GLU A 395 -3.71 -10.59 27.45
CA GLU A 395 -2.86 -9.93 28.46
C GLU A 395 -3.67 -9.27 29.58
N LEU A 396 -4.82 -8.65 29.23
CA LEU A 396 -5.64 -7.91 30.19
C LEU A 396 -6.51 -8.79 31.09
N ASN A 397 -6.78 -10.05 30.69
CA ASN A 397 -7.72 -10.93 31.37
C ASN A 397 -7.08 -12.23 31.88
N GLN A 398 -5.79 -12.27 32.14
CA GLN A 398 -5.04 -13.47 32.55
C GLN A 398 -5.61 -14.18 33.78
N GLU A 399 -6.24 -13.46 34.72
CA GLU A 399 -6.81 -14.03 35.95
C GLU A 399 -8.15 -14.75 35.70
N ASP A 400 -8.97 -14.32 34.75
CA ASP A 400 -10.32 -14.87 34.47
C ASP A 400 -10.37 -15.83 33.26
N TYR A 401 -9.28 -15.95 32.53
CA TYR A 401 -9.22 -16.59 31.21
C TYR A 401 -9.38 -18.12 31.17
N PRO A 402 -8.98 -18.91 32.20
CA PRO A 402 -8.97 -20.36 32.04
C PRO A 402 -10.33 -21.03 31.88
N GLN A 403 -11.44 -20.31 32.12
CA GLN A 403 -12.77 -20.94 32.12
C GLN A 403 -13.63 -20.68 30.87
N LYS A 404 -13.33 -19.61 30.09
CA LYS A 404 -14.20 -19.20 28.97
C LYS A 404 -13.55 -19.22 27.58
N HIS A 405 -12.22 -19.17 27.49
CA HIS A 405 -11.49 -19.05 26.22
C HIS A 405 -10.24 -19.94 26.20
N ILE A 406 -10.46 -21.24 26.36
CA ILE A 406 -9.39 -22.22 26.54
C ILE A 406 -8.48 -22.31 25.31
N GLY A 407 -9.05 -22.36 24.10
CA GLY A 407 -8.31 -22.47 22.85
C GLY A 407 -7.39 -21.28 22.61
N ILE A 408 -7.91 -20.05 22.79
CA ILE A 408 -7.12 -18.83 22.64
C ILE A 408 -5.97 -18.82 23.66
N SER A 409 -6.28 -19.10 24.94
CA SER A 409 -5.28 -19.11 26.02
C SER A 409 -4.15 -20.10 25.76
N LEU A 410 -4.47 -21.33 25.34
CA LEU A 410 -3.47 -22.35 25.06
C LEU A 410 -2.60 -22.02 23.85
N VAL A 411 -3.20 -21.53 22.77
CA VAL A 411 -2.42 -21.12 21.58
C VAL A 411 -1.53 -19.92 21.88
N MET A 412 -2.03 -18.91 22.59
CA MET A 412 -1.21 -17.74 22.97
C MET A 412 -0.01 -18.12 23.84
N LYS A 413 -0.13 -19.17 24.67
CA LYS A 413 0.99 -19.68 25.47
C LYS A 413 2.01 -20.48 24.67
N ARG A 414 1.58 -21.19 23.62
CA ARG A 414 2.44 -22.07 22.82
C ARG A 414 2.98 -21.40 21.55
N ALA A 415 2.39 -20.27 21.13
CA ALA A 415 2.79 -19.56 19.94
C ALA A 415 4.23 -19.05 20.06
N LYS A 416 5.04 -19.30 19.03
CA LYS A 416 6.37 -18.66 18.85
C LYS A 416 6.20 -17.17 18.63
N GLU A 417 5.22 -16.81 17.85
CA GLU A 417 4.94 -15.43 17.48
C GLU A 417 3.44 -15.23 17.20
N VAL A 418 2.90 -14.18 17.76
CA VAL A 418 1.54 -13.72 17.47
C VAL A 418 1.61 -12.27 17.00
N ARG A 419 1.08 -12.02 15.81
CA ARG A 419 0.95 -10.68 15.25
C ARG A 419 -0.51 -10.37 15.04
N TYR A 420 -0.98 -9.29 15.64
CA TYR A 420 -2.29 -8.74 15.37
C TYR A 420 -2.15 -7.30 14.89
N PHE A 421 -2.88 -6.94 13.84
CA PHE A 421 -2.96 -5.57 13.38
C PHE A 421 -4.27 -5.34 12.64
N SER A 422 -4.81 -4.14 12.81
CA SER A 422 -5.97 -3.69 12.06
C SER A 422 -5.50 -2.73 10.96
N ALA A 423 -5.90 -3.01 9.73
CA ALA A 423 -5.60 -2.18 8.56
C ALA A 423 -6.78 -2.16 7.59
N LEU A 424 -7.15 -0.97 7.09
CA LEU A 424 -8.20 -0.80 6.08
C LEU A 424 -9.57 -1.38 6.50
N ASN A 425 -9.92 -1.26 7.78
CA ASN A 425 -11.13 -1.84 8.37
C ASN A 425 -11.16 -3.37 8.39
N SER A 426 -10.02 -4.05 8.25
CA SER A 426 -9.89 -5.48 8.46
C SER A 426 -9.02 -5.78 9.68
N ASN A 427 -9.39 -6.79 10.43
CA ASN A 427 -8.57 -7.38 11.49
C ASN A 427 -7.74 -8.50 10.87
N ASN A 428 -6.47 -8.55 11.23
CA ASN A 428 -5.56 -9.56 10.71
C ASN A 428 -4.81 -10.17 11.88
N LEU A 429 -4.96 -11.47 12.07
CA LEU A 429 -4.26 -12.27 13.08
C LEU A 429 -3.36 -13.27 12.37
N ILE A 430 -2.09 -13.29 12.75
CA ILE A 430 -1.09 -14.25 12.29
C ILE A 430 -0.50 -14.91 13.51
N VAL A 431 -0.54 -16.25 13.56
CA VAL A 431 -0.01 -17.05 14.66
C VAL A 431 0.96 -18.08 14.10
N HIS A 432 2.16 -18.14 14.64
CA HIS A 432 3.15 -19.15 14.35
C HIS A 432 3.29 -20.08 15.54
N LEU A 433 3.14 -21.38 15.30
CA LEU A 433 3.29 -22.45 16.28
C LEU A 433 4.46 -23.35 15.90
N ASP A 434 5.18 -23.86 16.89
CA ASP A 434 6.23 -24.85 16.73
C ASP A 434 5.62 -26.25 16.79
N LEU A 435 5.87 -27.06 15.78
CA LEU A 435 5.37 -28.44 15.73
C LEU A 435 6.20 -29.40 16.59
N GLU A 436 7.48 -29.09 16.88
CA GLU A 436 8.41 -29.99 17.56
C GLU A 436 8.39 -29.91 19.10
N ARG A 437 7.76 -28.93 19.73
CA ARG A 437 7.82 -28.71 21.17
C ARG A 437 7.16 -29.76 22.06
N GLU A 438 6.34 -30.65 21.54
CA GLU A 438 5.71 -31.71 22.35
C GLU A 438 6.61 -32.88 22.72
N ASN A 439 7.70 -33.15 21.99
CA ASN A 439 8.59 -34.26 22.27
C ASN A 439 9.65 -33.96 23.35
N SER A 440 9.79 -32.70 23.79
CA SER A 440 10.85 -32.32 24.74
C SER A 440 10.39 -32.23 26.21
N GLU A 441 9.09 -32.25 26.49
CA GLU A 441 8.58 -32.17 27.87
C GLU A 441 8.26 -33.53 28.50
N GLU A 442 8.11 -34.61 27.72
CA GLU A 442 7.90 -35.96 28.27
C GLU A 442 9.19 -36.66 28.78
N GLU A 443 10.37 -36.20 28.38
CA GLU A 443 11.64 -36.82 28.81
C GLU A 443 12.24 -36.26 30.13
N THR A 444 11.65 -35.25 30.74
CA THR A 444 12.19 -34.63 31.97
C THR A 444 11.34 -34.81 33.24
N SER A 445 10.49 -35.81 33.32
CA SER A 445 9.90 -36.24 34.60
C SER A 445 10.77 -37.29 35.26
N PRO A 446 11.56 -36.97 36.28
CA PRO A 446 12.31 -38.00 37.04
C PRO A 446 11.33 -38.80 37.91
N ALA A 447 11.47 -40.13 37.79
CA ALA A 447 10.80 -41.09 38.61
C ALA A 447 11.16 -40.99 40.12
#